data_8ab1e827311db6310adc70e935dea3e8
#
_entry.id   8ab1e827311db6310adc70e935dea3e8
#
_cell.length_a   1.000
_cell.length_b   1.000
_cell.length_c   1.000
_cell.angle_alpha   90.00
_cell.angle_beta   90.00
_cell.angle_gamma   90.00
#
_symmetry.space_group_name_H-M   'P 1'
#
loop_
_entity.id
_entity.type
_entity.pdbx_description
1 polymer ?
#
loop_
_entity_poly.entity_id
_entity_poly.type
_entity_poly.pdbx_seq_one_letter_code
_entity_poly.pdbx_strand_id
1 'polypeptide(L)'
;MSGLLDPLNGENSPPTTPSKHPRLLSLDVVRGITIAVMVLVDEIGAAYPHVNHSPWNNITFADFVMPWFLFMVGTSASFSLRKFKRDTDTRWEGTRFVALRAFKLYMLGVVLQGGGWFSDDLYHYGYNIQMLRWCGILNRIGFAYLVVGLMELWVPENQVSDRRGSHSAVYLQHGTKWCVAFLFVVVHLVLTFGTFVPSWTSTWGHNSTANRSISLNGIMQNPRAVLLHEPFVVDCNVRGSHDTPECSAAGYYDRLLFGQNHLGQWMSTRLDVCSTCSPGAPDRYRPDCQYKYETGPKWCFANIYDPEGALATIPTVMSAWLGTHYGRVLKYDQSWTSTTIIKHWSVLSIVLMAVGAVIHFTFFKMNKQLWSTSYLFFMAGSCGACLTLVYGLIDAPAKEGERSTPQWSKTMKKILAPMQYMGMNAILIFFWHGTAESMLDLVGSQTPQIGGGYKEETPGYLFGEGDGWFNRNVLGWMGPELAQLVYVLLKISCFAVAMWYCQRVGYFWKI
;
A
#
# COMPACT_ATOMS: atom_id res chain seq x y z
N MET A 1 -65.24 49.40 -23.56
CA MET A 1 -65.44 48.57 -22.38
C MET A 1 -64.41 47.45 -22.52
N SER A 2 -63.21 47.64 -22.11
CA SER A 2 -62.38 47.32 -20.95
C SER A 2 -62.50 45.88 -20.57
N GLY A 3 -61.48 45.15 -20.82
CA GLY A 3 -61.26 43.78 -20.39
C GLY A 3 -59.77 43.37 -20.55
N LEU A 4 -59.05 43.61 -19.60
CA LEU A 4 -57.76 43.16 -19.05
C LEU A 4 -57.09 41.94 -19.72
N LEU A 5 -55.91 42.19 -20.19
CA LEU A 5 -54.86 41.20 -20.50
C LEU A 5 -53.98 41.04 -19.24
N ASP A 6 -53.97 39.86 -18.63
CA ASP A 6 -53.00 39.47 -17.69
C ASP A 6 -51.73 38.91 -18.40
N PRO A 7 -50.52 39.35 -18.04
CA PRO A 7 -49.31 38.79 -18.62
C PRO A 7 -48.88 37.50 -17.87
N LEU A 8 -48.80 36.42 -18.61
CA LEU A 8 -48.18 35.17 -18.20
C LEU A 8 -46.67 35.38 -17.93
N ASN A 9 -46.31 35.61 -16.67
CA ASN A 9 -44.95 35.48 -16.20
C ASN A 9 -44.61 33.98 -16.01
N GLY A 10 -44.21 33.36 -17.07
CA GLY A 10 -43.48 32.07 -17.00
C GLY A 10 -42.05 32.32 -16.63
N GLU A 11 -41.71 32.25 -15.36
CA GLU A 11 -40.33 32.13 -14.91
C GLU A 11 -39.73 30.82 -15.38
N ASN A 12 -39.05 30.83 -16.51
CA ASN A 12 -38.11 29.81 -16.90
C ASN A 12 -36.85 29.95 -16.03
N SER A 13 -36.90 29.39 -14.82
CA SER A 13 -35.69 29.14 -14.04
C SER A 13 -34.83 28.13 -14.80
N PRO A 14 -33.60 28.44 -15.16
CA PRO A 14 -32.71 27.45 -15.80
C PRO A 14 -32.55 26.24 -14.88
N PRO A 15 -32.49 25.02 -15.42
CA PRO A 15 -32.31 23.81 -14.61
C PRO A 15 -31.04 23.97 -13.76
N THR A 16 -31.22 23.98 -12.45
CA THR A 16 -30.11 24.01 -11.49
C THR A 16 -29.26 22.82 -11.76
N THR A 17 -28.10 23.02 -12.34
CA THR A 17 -27.05 22.00 -12.46
C THR A 17 -26.81 21.40 -11.06
N PRO A 18 -26.86 20.08 -10.91
CA PRO A 18 -26.65 19.46 -9.60
C PRO A 18 -25.29 19.92 -9.04
N SER A 19 -25.34 20.58 -7.91
CA SER A 19 -24.13 21.09 -7.24
C SER A 19 -23.15 19.94 -7.07
N LYS A 20 -22.01 20.00 -7.75
CA LYS A 20 -20.92 19.07 -7.54
C LYS A 20 -20.54 19.16 -6.07
N HIS A 21 -20.81 18.11 -5.30
CA HIS A 21 -20.37 18.04 -3.92
C HIS A 21 -18.88 18.40 -3.83
N PRO A 22 -18.49 19.33 -2.95
CA PRO A 22 -17.11 19.76 -2.86
C PRO A 22 -16.21 18.55 -2.60
N ARG A 23 -15.13 18.47 -3.34
CA ARG A 23 -14.12 17.42 -3.21
C ARG A 23 -13.45 17.54 -1.85
N LEU A 24 -13.26 16.42 -1.14
CA LEU A 24 -12.58 16.39 0.15
C LEU A 24 -11.07 16.53 -0.07
N LEU A 25 -10.53 17.72 0.20
CA LEU A 25 -9.12 18.05 -0.04
C LEU A 25 -8.19 17.31 0.90
N SER A 26 -8.58 17.14 2.17
CA SER A 26 -7.81 16.40 3.16
C SER A 26 -7.50 14.96 2.74
N LEU A 27 -8.44 14.29 2.09
CA LEU A 27 -8.22 12.94 1.58
C LEU A 27 -7.16 12.90 0.47
N ASP A 28 -7.18 13.87 -0.45
CA ASP A 28 -6.18 13.96 -1.50
C ASP A 28 -4.80 14.32 -0.92
N VAL A 29 -4.74 15.20 0.08
CA VAL A 29 -3.49 15.55 0.78
C VAL A 29 -2.89 14.34 1.52
N VAL A 30 -3.69 13.60 2.30
CA VAL A 30 -3.19 12.40 3.01
C VAL A 30 -2.71 11.35 2.01
N ARG A 31 -3.41 11.17 0.89
CA ARG A 31 -2.95 10.27 -0.18
C ARG A 31 -1.62 10.73 -0.80
N GLY A 32 -1.46 12.04 -0.98
CA GLY A 32 -0.20 12.62 -1.47
C GLY A 32 0.95 12.49 -0.48
N ILE A 33 0.69 12.66 0.81
CA ILE A 33 1.68 12.39 1.87
C ILE A 33 2.09 10.92 1.82
N THR A 34 1.13 10.01 1.71
CA THR A 34 1.40 8.57 1.69
C THR A 34 2.24 8.17 0.47
N ILE A 35 1.96 8.71 -0.72
CA ILE A 35 2.75 8.41 -1.92
C ILE A 35 4.15 9.04 -1.85
N ALA A 36 4.28 10.23 -1.27
CA ALA A 36 5.59 10.86 -1.06
C ALA A 36 6.44 10.06 -0.07
N VAL A 37 5.82 9.57 1.02
CA VAL A 37 6.48 8.68 1.99
C VAL A 37 6.86 7.36 1.32
N MET A 38 6.02 6.79 0.45
CA MET A 38 6.36 5.57 -0.31
C MET A 38 7.65 5.78 -1.12
N VAL A 39 7.71 6.81 -1.94
CA VAL A 39 8.91 7.14 -2.73
C VAL A 39 10.12 7.35 -1.82
N LEU A 40 9.94 8.02 -0.69
CA LEU A 40 11.01 8.26 0.27
C LEU A 40 11.57 6.94 0.82
N VAL A 41 10.72 6.06 1.34
CA VAL A 41 11.16 4.83 2.02
C VAL A 41 11.74 3.79 1.06
N ASP A 42 11.21 3.71 -0.16
CA ASP A 42 11.72 2.80 -1.19
C ASP A 42 13.15 3.17 -1.61
N GLU A 43 13.48 4.46 -1.63
CA GLU A 43 14.78 4.95 -2.05
C GLU A 43 15.82 5.00 -0.93
N ILE A 44 15.44 5.47 0.28
CA ILE A 44 16.41 5.68 1.36
C ILE A 44 16.40 4.58 2.41
N GLY A 45 15.48 3.60 2.32
CA GLY A 45 15.32 2.57 3.35
C GLY A 45 16.59 1.79 3.64
N ALA A 46 17.43 1.55 2.64
CA ALA A 46 18.70 0.86 2.83
C ALA A 46 19.74 1.71 3.57
N ALA A 47 19.76 3.03 3.34
CA ALA A 47 20.69 3.95 4.01
C ALA A 47 20.26 4.28 5.45
N TYR A 48 18.95 4.22 5.72
CA TYR A 48 18.36 4.56 7.02
C TYR A 48 17.49 3.40 7.55
N PRO A 49 18.06 2.49 8.35
CA PRO A 49 17.38 1.26 8.78
C PRO A 49 16.05 1.48 9.50
N HIS A 50 15.93 2.55 10.30
CA HIS A 50 14.67 2.90 10.98
C HIS A 50 13.56 3.35 10.03
N VAL A 51 13.91 3.68 8.79
CA VAL A 51 12.97 4.04 7.72
C VAL A 51 12.56 2.83 6.91
N ASN A 52 13.44 1.82 6.77
CA ASN A 52 13.19 0.59 6.03
C ASN A 52 12.05 -0.25 6.63
N HIS A 53 11.60 -1.27 5.91
CA HIS A 53 10.61 -2.20 6.43
C HIS A 53 11.13 -3.03 7.60
N SER A 54 10.25 -3.25 8.60
CA SER A 54 10.55 -4.20 9.67
C SER A 54 10.76 -5.61 9.09
N PRO A 55 11.80 -6.32 9.54
CA PRO A 55 12.10 -7.66 9.02
C PRO A 55 10.96 -8.65 9.22
N TRP A 56 10.39 -8.75 10.41
CA TRP A 56 9.28 -9.64 10.73
C TRP A 56 8.34 -9.02 11.76
N ASN A 57 8.68 -9.03 13.03
CA ASN A 57 7.89 -8.42 14.09
C ASN A 57 8.26 -6.94 14.28
N ASN A 58 7.37 -6.18 14.91
CA ASN A 58 7.40 -4.74 15.09
C ASN A 58 7.06 -3.95 13.82
N ILE A 59 7.18 -2.64 13.89
CA ILE A 59 6.87 -1.70 12.81
C ILE A 59 7.93 -0.62 12.72
N THR A 60 8.20 -0.20 11.51
CA THR A 60 9.06 0.91 11.17
C THR A 60 8.30 1.93 10.33
N PHE A 61 8.95 3.01 9.92
CA PHE A 61 8.28 4.08 9.19
C PHE A 61 7.70 3.64 7.84
N ALA A 62 8.39 2.76 7.10
CA ALA A 62 7.92 2.23 5.82
C ALA A 62 6.61 1.42 5.94
N ASP A 63 6.34 0.83 7.10
CA ASP A 63 5.20 -0.05 7.29
C ASP A 63 3.86 0.68 7.40
N PHE A 64 3.86 2.01 7.49
CA PHE A 64 2.64 2.84 7.50
C PHE A 64 2.02 3.00 6.11
N VAL A 65 2.81 2.91 5.04
CA VAL A 65 2.42 3.29 3.68
C VAL A 65 1.24 2.47 3.16
N MET A 66 1.36 1.15 3.14
CA MET A 66 0.37 0.28 2.54
C MET A 66 -0.98 0.26 3.28
N PRO A 67 -1.04 0.16 4.62
CA PRO A 67 -2.31 0.23 5.36
C PRO A 67 -3.01 1.57 5.17
N TRP A 68 -2.27 2.66 5.07
CA TRP A 68 -2.84 3.98 4.84
C TRP A 68 -3.48 4.07 3.45
N PHE A 69 -2.87 3.47 2.41
CA PHE A 69 -3.52 3.38 1.10
C PHE A 69 -4.83 2.58 1.16
N LEU A 70 -4.85 1.43 1.84
CA LEU A 70 -6.06 0.62 2.02
C LEU A 70 -7.18 1.38 2.73
N PHE A 71 -6.84 2.07 3.81
CA PHE A 71 -7.78 2.91 4.55
C PHE A 71 -8.37 4.00 3.65
N MET A 72 -7.54 4.72 2.88
CA MET A 72 -7.99 5.79 1.98
C MET A 72 -8.81 5.26 0.80
N VAL A 73 -8.52 4.07 0.31
CA VAL A 73 -9.34 3.40 -0.72
C VAL A 73 -10.73 3.13 -0.17
N GLY A 74 -10.85 2.62 1.05
CA GLY A 74 -12.12 2.46 1.75
C GLY A 74 -12.86 3.79 1.93
N THR A 75 -12.18 4.82 2.42
CA THR A 75 -12.77 6.17 2.56
C THR A 75 -13.32 6.67 1.22
N SER A 76 -12.58 6.52 0.14
CA SER A 76 -13.01 6.93 -1.22
C SER A 76 -14.19 6.12 -1.73
N ALA A 77 -14.26 4.81 -1.42
CA ALA A 77 -15.34 3.93 -1.83
C ALA A 77 -16.69 4.39 -1.26
N SER A 78 -16.72 4.87 0.00
CA SER A 78 -17.93 5.40 0.62
C SER A 78 -18.56 6.57 -0.14
N PHE A 79 -17.74 7.34 -0.87
CA PHE A 79 -18.22 8.47 -1.70
C PHE A 79 -18.63 8.03 -3.10
N SER A 80 -17.81 7.21 -3.75
CA SER A 80 -17.98 6.85 -5.16
C SER A 80 -19.16 5.89 -5.39
N LEU A 81 -19.44 4.99 -4.43
CA LEU A 81 -20.45 3.96 -4.59
C LEU A 81 -21.87 4.38 -4.20
N ARG A 82 -22.04 5.55 -3.58
CA ARG A 82 -23.36 6.01 -3.12
C ARG A 82 -24.39 6.13 -4.26
N LYS A 83 -23.96 6.55 -5.44
CA LYS A 83 -24.83 6.73 -6.60
C LYS A 83 -25.47 5.42 -7.08
N PHE A 84 -24.84 4.28 -6.79
CA PHE A 84 -25.30 2.96 -7.21
C PHE A 84 -26.20 2.24 -6.19
N LYS A 85 -26.60 2.90 -5.10
CA LYS A 85 -27.40 2.27 -4.03
C LYS A 85 -28.92 2.49 -4.16
N ARG A 86 -29.39 3.09 -5.23
CA ARG A 86 -30.81 3.53 -5.37
C ARG A 86 -31.74 2.35 -5.53
N ASP A 87 -31.46 1.49 -6.48
CA ASP A 87 -32.27 0.33 -6.87
C ASP A 87 -31.37 -0.86 -7.25
N THR A 88 -32.00 -2.00 -7.61
CA THR A 88 -31.26 -3.23 -7.94
C THR A 88 -30.45 -3.08 -9.21
N ASP A 89 -30.96 -2.40 -10.22
CA ASP A 89 -30.28 -2.25 -11.51
C ASP A 89 -29.02 -1.39 -11.35
N THR A 90 -29.14 -0.28 -10.65
CA THR A 90 -27.97 0.55 -10.33
C THR A 90 -26.94 -0.17 -9.44
N ARG A 91 -27.36 -1.12 -8.57
CA ARG A 91 -26.43 -1.96 -7.79
C ARG A 91 -25.63 -2.91 -8.69
N TRP A 92 -26.26 -3.48 -9.73
CA TRP A 92 -25.55 -4.31 -10.70
C TRP A 92 -24.55 -3.50 -11.53
N GLU A 93 -24.91 -2.29 -11.95
CA GLU A 93 -23.97 -1.36 -12.57
C GLU A 93 -22.80 -1.02 -11.62
N GLY A 94 -23.10 -0.79 -10.34
CA GLY A 94 -22.09 -0.59 -9.29
C GLY A 94 -21.18 -1.80 -9.12
N THR A 95 -21.74 -3.01 -9.16
CA THR A 95 -20.98 -4.26 -9.08
C THR A 95 -20.00 -4.37 -10.25
N ARG A 96 -20.49 -4.14 -11.48
CA ARG A 96 -19.62 -4.11 -12.67
C ARG A 96 -18.51 -3.06 -12.55
N PHE A 97 -18.85 -1.86 -12.07
CA PHE A 97 -17.87 -0.79 -11.85
C PHE A 97 -16.79 -1.22 -10.85
N VAL A 98 -17.19 -1.80 -9.71
CA VAL A 98 -16.27 -2.27 -8.67
C VAL A 98 -15.40 -3.41 -9.19
N ALA A 99 -16.00 -4.40 -9.87
CA ALA A 99 -15.28 -5.56 -10.41
C ALA A 99 -14.26 -5.14 -11.48
N LEU A 100 -14.64 -4.28 -12.42
CA LEU A 100 -13.73 -3.79 -13.46
C LEU A 100 -12.57 -2.99 -12.87
N ARG A 101 -12.83 -2.18 -11.86
CA ARG A 101 -11.78 -1.41 -11.18
C ARG A 101 -10.82 -2.32 -10.40
N ALA A 102 -11.35 -3.30 -9.68
CA ALA A 102 -10.55 -4.29 -8.96
C ALA A 102 -9.69 -5.11 -9.92
N PHE A 103 -10.28 -5.54 -11.06
CA PHE A 103 -9.56 -6.26 -12.10
C PHE A 103 -8.43 -5.44 -12.72
N LYS A 104 -8.67 -4.16 -13.03
CA LYS A 104 -7.63 -3.27 -13.55
C LYS A 104 -6.49 -3.07 -12.56
N LEU A 105 -6.79 -2.90 -11.25
CA LEU A 105 -5.79 -2.81 -10.20
C LEU A 105 -5.00 -4.10 -10.09
N TYR A 106 -5.67 -5.26 -10.18
CA TYR A 106 -5.03 -6.56 -10.15
C TYR A 106 -4.05 -6.72 -11.32
N MET A 107 -4.50 -6.48 -12.55
CA MET A 107 -3.66 -6.57 -13.75
C MET A 107 -2.48 -5.61 -13.70
N LEU A 108 -2.72 -4.37 -13.26
CA LEU A 108 -1.63 -3.40 -13.08
C LEU A 108 -0.62 -3.87 -12.03
N GLY A 109 -1.07 -4.50 -10.95
CA GLY A 109 -0.20 -5.07 -9.92
C GLY A 109 0.67 -6.22 -10.48
N VAL A 110 0.08 -7.12 -11.26
CA VAL A 110 0.84 -8.19 -11.92
C VAL A 110 1.88 -7.61 -12.89
N VAL A 111 1.52 -6.58 -13.66
CA VAL A 111 2.45 -5.93 -14.59
C VAL A 111 3.62 -5.26 -13.87
N LEU A 112 3.37 -4.55 -12.77
CA LEU A 112 4.40 -3.78 -12.07
C LEU A 112 5.25 -4.61 -11.10
N GLN A 113 4.68 -5.63 -10.50
CA GLN A 113 5.28 -6.37 -9.40
C GLN A 113 5.40 -7.88 -9.65
N GLY A 114 4.91 -8.35 -10.80
CA GLY A 114 4.85 -9.77 -11.15
C GLY A 114 6.18 -10.42 -11.51
N GLY A 115 7.25 -9.65 -11.58
CA GLY A 115 8.57 -10.17 -11.97
C GLY A 115 9.19 -9.35 -13.09
N GLY A 116 10.50 -9.52 -13.29
CA GLY A 116 11.25 -8.72 -14.23
C GLY A 116 10.76 -8.79 -15.66
N TRP A 117 10.63 -7.65 -16.28
CA TRP A 117 10.46 -7.49 -17.72
C TRP A 117 11.69 -8.01 -18.47
N PHE A 118 12.75 -8.32 -17.75
CA PHE A 118 14.02 -8.77 -18.25
C PHE A 118 14.30 -10.13 -17.64
N SER A 119 14.49 -11.14 -18.47
CA SER A 119 15.13 -12.37 -18.06
C SER A 119 16.59 -12.03 -17.72
N ASP A 120 17.24 -12.88 -16.91
CA ASP A 120 18.70 -12.75 -16.65
C ASP A 120 19.53 -12.84 -17.94
N ASP A 121 18.91 -13.14 -19.06
CA ASP A 121 19.47 -13.15 -20.40
C ASP A 121 19.20 -11.80 -21.08
N LEU A 122 20.26 -11.04 -21.34
CA LEU A 122 20.25 -9.70 -21.98
C LEU A 122 19.51 -9.64 -23.34
N TYR A 123 19.17 -10.79 -23.92
CA TYR A 123 18.57 -10.91 -25.26
C TYR A 123 17.11 -11.37 -25.26
N HIS A 124 16.52 -11.71 -24.12
CA HIS A 124 15.14 -12.16 -24.04
C HIS A 124 14.29 -11.17 -23.24
N TYR A 125 13.47 -10.42 -23.96
CA TYR A 125 12.43 -9.56 -23.37
C TYR A 125 11.17 -10.39 -23.14
N GLY A 126 10.59 -10.30 -21.96
CA GLY A 126 9.28 -10.86 -21.67
C GLY A 126 9.12 -11.40 -20.25
N TYR A 127 7.86 -11.63 -19.88
CA TYR A 127 7.53 -12.26 -18.61
C TYR A 127 7.89 -13.75 -18.65
N ASN A 128 8.67 -14.19 -17.68
CA ASN A 128 8.77 -15.61 -17.39
C ASN A 128 7.53 -16.04 -16.59
N ILE A 129 6.55 -16.63 -17.29
CA ILE A 129 5.28 -17.08 -16.70
C ILE A 129 5.49 -18.09 -15.56
N GLN A 130 6.56 -18.88 -15.60
CA GLN A 130 6.88 -19.87 -14.56
C GLN A 130 7.36 -19.25 -13.27
N MET A 131 7.81 -17.99 -13.32
CA MET A 131 8.34 -17.22 -12.18
C MET A 131 7.48 -15.99 -11.88
N LEU A 132 6.35 -15.83 -12.55
CA LEU A 132 5.48 -14.68 -12.42
C LEU A 132 4.89 -14.61 -11.00
N ARG A 133 5.12 -13.52 -10.30
CA ARG A 133 4.54 -13.27 -8.99
C ARG A 133 3.08 -12.84 -9.13
N TRP A 134 2.17 -13.59 -8.50
CA TRP A 134 0.73 -13.31 -8.54
C TRP A 134 0.27 -12.34 -7.46
N CYS A 135 1.02 -12.22 -6.38
CA CYS A 135 0.72 -11.31 -5.28
C CYS A 135 1.41 -9.96 -5.46
N GLY A 136 0.85 -8.93 -4.87
CA GLY A 136 1.44 -7.60 -4.92
C GLY A 136 0.58 -6.56 -4.21
N ILE A 137 1.11 -5.36 -4.01
CA ILE A 137 0.44 -4.27 -3.30
C ILE A 137 -0.90 -3.90 -3.96
N LEU A 138 -0.91 -3.69 -5.27
CA LEU A 138 -2.15 -3.31 -6.00
C LEU A 138 -3.15 -4.46 -6.07
N ASN A 139 -2.68 -5.71 -6.12
CA ASN A 139 -3.51 -6.91 -6.10
C ASN A 139 -4.28 -7.00 -4.77
N ARG A 140 -3.58 -6.79 -3.66
CA ARG A 140 -4.17 -6.74 -2.31
C ARG A 140 -5.17 -5.58 -2.17
N ILE A 141 -4.83 -4.39 -2.66
CA ILE A 141 -5.73 -3.23 -2.69
C ILE A 141 -6.97 -3.54 -3.53
N GLY A 142 -6.79 -4.16 -4.70
CA GLY A 142 -7.88 -4.56 -5.60
C GLY A 142 -8.84 -5.54 -4.92
N PHE A 143 -8.32 -6.54 -4.22
CA PHE A 143 -9.12 -7.49 -3.45
C PHE A 143 -9.93 -6.80 -2.33
N ALA A 144 -9.27 -6.01 -1.48
CA ALA A 144 -9.95 -5.30 -0.40
C ALA A 144 -11.03 -4.34 -0.93
N TYR A 145 -10.74 -3.63 -2.03
CA TYR A 145 -11.70 -2.74 -2.70
C TYR A 145 -12.90 -3.51 -3.27
N LEU A 146 -12.67 -4.68 -3.88
CA LEU A 146 -13.74 -5.53 -4.40
C LEU A 146 -14.69 -5.95 -3.28
N VAL A 147 -14.14 -6.53 -2.21
CA VAL A 147 -14.96 -7.03 -1.10
C VAL A 147 -15.73 -5.90 -0.41
N VAL A 148 -15.04 -4.81 -0.05
CA VAL A 148 -15.69 -3.66 0.60
C VAL A 148 -16.69 -3.00 -0.32
N GLY A 149 -16.42 -2.92 -1.62
CA GLY A 149 -17.35 -2.40 -2.63
C GLY A 149 -18.63 -3.24 -2.73
N LEU A 150 -18.50 -4.56 -2.75
CA LEU A 150 -19.65 -5.47 -2.73
C LEU A 150 -20.43 -5.38 -1.42
N MET A 151 -19.73 -5.30 -0.26
CA MET A 151 -20.38 -5.05 1.03
C MET A 151 -21.18 -3.75 1.03
N GLU A 152 -20.64 -2.69 0.42
CA GLU A 152 -21.33 -1.41 0.32
C GLU A 152 -22.62 -1.48 -0.50
N LEU A 153 -22.61 -2.24 -1.58
CA LEU A 153 -23.73 -2.34 -2.52
C LEU A 153 -24.81 -3.31 -2.05
N TRP A 154 -24.42 -4.47 -1.49
CA TRP A 154 -25.31 -5.59 -1.28
C TRP A 154 -25.70 -5.85 0.17
N VAL A 155 -24.82 -5.54 1.13
CA VAL A 155 -25.17 -5.74 2.55
C VAL A 155 -26.11 -4.64 3.00
N PRO A 156 -27.32 -4.96 3.51
CA PRO A 156 -28.33 -3.99 3.89
C PRO A 156 -27.84 -3.10 5.05
N GLU A 157 -28.40 -1.90 5.11
CA GLU A 157 -28.25 -1.00 6.23
C GLU A 157 -29.41 -1.20 7.20
N ASN A 158 -29.11 -1.25 8.50
CA ASN A 158 -30.13 -1.43 9.52
C ASN A 158 -30.98 -0.15 9.66
N GLN A 159 -32.28 -0.31 9.80
CA GLN A 159 -33.15 0.83 10.13
C GLN A 159 -32.94 1.21 11.60
N VAL A 160 -32.45 2.41 11.84
CA VAL A 160 -32.30 2.96 13.18
C VAL A 160 -33.34 4.07 13.34
N SER A 161 -34.42 3.76 14.05
CA SER A 161 -35.44 4.77 14.36
C SER A 161 -34.92 5.72 15.43
N ASP A 162 -35.17 7.00 15.23
CA ASP A 162 -35.12 8.12 16.20
C ASP A 162 -33.78 8.48 16.88
N ARG A 163 -32.61 8.01 16.39
CA ARG A 163 -31.32 8.40 16.96
C ARG A 163 -30.46 9.22 15.97
N ARG A 164 -31.11 10.07 15.19
CA ARG A 164 -30.38 11.00 14.33
C ARG A 164 -29.46 11.88 15.18
N GLY A 165 -28.18 11.96 14.82
CA GLY A 165 -27.18 12.74 15.57
C GLY A 165 -26.42 11.99 16.67
N SER A 166 -26.79 10.77 17.05
CA SER A 166 -26.05 9.98 18.03
C SER A 166 -24.84 9.27 17.40
N HIS A 167 -23.69 9.32 18.07
CA HIS A 167 -22.47 8.61 17.64
C HIS A 167 -22.67 7.10 17.49
N SER A 168 -23.47 6.48 18.37
CA SER A 168 -23.78 5.04 18.32
C SER A 168 -24.67 4.68 17.12
N ALA A 169 -25.52 5.57 16.65
CA ALA A 169 -26.43 5.31 15.56
C ALA A 169 -25.71 5.03 14.23
N VAL A 170 -24.53 5.65 14.00
CA VAL A 170 -23.68 5.37 12.83
C VAL A 170 -23.20 3.92 12.81
N TYR A 171 -22.81 3.38 13.97
CA TYR A 171 -22.37 1.99 14.08
C TYR A 171 -23.55 1.02 13.94
N LEU A 172 -24.68 1.31 14.60
CA LEU A 172 -25.87 0.46 14.55
C LEU A 172 -26.47 0.38 13.15
N GLN A 173 -26.52 1.49 12.41
CA GLN A 173 -27.00 1.51 11.03
C GLN A 173 -26.19 0.57 10.12
N HIS A 174 -24.90 0.41 10.39
CA HIS A 174 -24.01 -0.42 9.61
C HIS A 174 -23.57 -1.70 10.35
N GLY A 175 -24.29 -2.10 11.38
CA GLY A 175 -23.94 -3.24 12.25
C GLY A 175 -23.70 -4.53 11.49
N THR A 176 -24.58 -4.89 10.54
CA THR A 176 -24.39 -6.07 9.69
C THR A 176 -23.09 -6.04 8.91
N LYS A 177 -22.73 -4.88 8.36
CA LYS A 177 -21.47 -4.70 7.61
C LYS A 177 -20.24 -4.80 8.52
N TRP A 178 -20.35 -4.30 9.76
CA TRP A 178 -19.33 -4.50 10.78
C TRP A 178 -19.12 -5.98 11.09
N CYS A 179 -20.21 -6.75 11.27
CA CYS A 179 -20.12 -8.19 11.49
C CYS A 179 -19.40 -8.90 10.33
N VAL A 180 -19.73 -8.55 9.09
CA VAL A 180 -19.04 -9.11 7.90
C VAL A 180 -17.55 -8.75 7.90
N ALA A 181 -17.19 -7.50 8.19
CA ALA A 181 -15.78 -7.10 8.23
C ALA A 181 -15.01 -7.80 9.36
N PHE A 182 -15.61 -7.97 10.54
CA PHE A 182 -15.03 -8.73 11.64
C PHE A 182 -14.89 -10.21 11.32
N LEU A 183 -15.81 -10.81 10.54
CA LEU A 183 -15.71 -12.20 10.11
C LEU A 183 -14.39 -12.46 9.36
N PHE A 184 -13.94 -11.54 8.51
CA PHE A 184 -12.64 -11.66 7.84
C PHE A 184 -11.46 -11.68 8.83
N VAL A 185 -11.54 -10.88 9.90
CA VAL A 185 -10.52 -10.92 10.98
C VAL A 185 -10.56 -12.26 11.72
N VAL A 186 -11.74 -12.75 12.07
CA VAL A 186 -11.90 -14.04 12.74
C VAL A 186 -11.37 -15.20 11.87
N VAL A 187 -11.74 -15.23 10.59
CA VAL A 187 -11.23 -16.23 9.64
C VAL A 187 -9.70 -16.18 9.57
N HIS A 188 -9.11 -15.00 9.46
CA HIS A 188 -7.67 -14.83 9.48
C HIS A 188 -7.03 -15.38 10.76
N LEU A 189 -7.58 -15.06 11.93
CA LEU A 189 -7.06 -15.55 13.22
C LEU A 189 -7.18 -17.08 13.32
N VAL A 190 -8.33 -17.64 12.95
CA VAL A 190 -8.55 -19.10 12.97
C VAL A 190 -7.56 -19.81 12.03
N LEU A 191 -7.34 -19.30 10.84
CA LEU A 191 -6.38 -19.87 9.91
C LEU A 191 -4.92 -19.68 10.38
N THR A 192 -4.58 -18.52 10.93
CA THR A 192 -3.23 -18.25 11.42
C THR A 192 -2.85 -19.16 12.59
N PHE A 193 -3.73 -19.31 13.58
CA PHE A 193 -3.43 -20.06 14.80
C PHE A 193 -3.88 -21.52 14.76
N GLY A 194 -4.86 -21.85 13.90
CA GLY A 194 -5.41 -23.20 13.78
C GLY A 194 -4.68 -24.11 12.81
N THR A 195 -3.99 -23.55 11.82
CA THR A 195 -3.34 -24.34 10.76
C THR A 195 -2.11 -25.08 11.29
N PHE A 196 -2.04 -26.38 11.01
CA PHE A 196 -0.83 -27.17 11.17
C PHE A 196 0.05 -27.01 9.93
N VAL A 197 1.30 -26.63 10.13
CA VAL A 197 2.31 -26.46 9.07
C VAL A 197 3.25 -27.64 9.11
N PRO A 198 3.16 -28.59 8.16
CA PRO A 198 4.08 -29.71 8.07
C PRO A 198 5.48 -29.26 7.62
N SER A 199 6.48 -30.11 7.83
CA SER A 199 7.77 -29.95 7.15
C SER A 199 7.60 -29.93 5.64
N TRP A 200 8.37 -29.11 4.94
CA TRP A 200 8.23 -28.91 3.52
C TRP A 200 9.60 -28.90 2.81
N THR A 201 9.58 -29.25 1.54
CA THR A 201 10.80 -29.29 0.71
C THR A 201 10.86 -28.05 -0.18
N SER A 202 11.99 -27.37 -0.19
CA SER A 202 12.24 -26.30 -1.14
C SER A 202 12.48 -26.89 -2.52
N THR A 203 11.65 -26.48 -3.50
CA THR A 203 11.79 -26.81 -4.92
C THR A 203 12.14 -25.58 -5.75
N TRP A 204 12.37 -24.45 -5.11
CA TRP A 204 12.65 -23.19 -5.78
C TRP A 204 13.94 -23.28 -6.60
N GLY A 205 13.89 -22.88 -7.86
CA GLY A 205 15.02 -22.92 -8.78
C GLY A 205 15.26 -24.29 -9.43
N HIS A 206 14.68 -25.39 -8.94
CA HIS A 206 14.93 -26.74 -9.48
C HIS A 206 14.34 -26.96 -10.87
N ASN A 207 13.20 -26.34 -11.19
CA ASN A 207 12.48 -26.53 -12.47
C ASN A 207 12.54 -25.31 -13.42
N SER A 208 13.33 -24.28 -13.11
CA SER A 208 13.42 -23.12 -13.98
C SER A 208 14.34 -23.39 -15.16
N THR A 209 13.84 -23.19 -16.37
CA THR A 209 14.63 -23.27 -17.60
C THR A 209 15.78 -22.24 -17.65
N ALA A 210 15.72 -21.21 -16.83
CA ALA A 210 16.79 -20.25 -16.61
C ALA A 210 18.08 -20.89 -16.06
N ASN A 211 17.98 -22.06 -15.41
CA ASN A 211 19.15 -22.81 -14.91
C ASN A 211 19.97 -23.50 -16.00
N ARG A 212 19.52 -23.54 -17.25
CA ARG A 212 20.27 -24.20 -18.34
C ARG A 212 21.40 -23.34 -18.92
N SER A 213 21.42 -22.07 -18.68
CA SER A 213 22.41 -21.14 -19.27
C SER A 213 23.51 -20.69 -18.31
N ILE A 214 23.46 -21.12 -17.02
CA ILE A 214 24.59 -20.87 -16.12
C ILE A 214 25.72 -21.79 -16.54
N SER A 215 26.66 -21.24 -17.31
CA SER A 215 27.89 -21.92 -17.70
C SER A 215 28.61 -22.46 -16.46
N LEU A 216 29.25 -23.63 -16.58
CA LEU A 216 30.10 -24.19 -15.52
C LEU A 216 31.09 -23.17 -14.92
N ASN A 217 31.54 -22.19 -15.70
CA ASN A 217 32.36 -21.07 -15.23
C ASN A 217 31.58 -20.09 -14.32
N GLY A 218 30.28 -19.89 -14.53
CA GLY A 218 29.44 -19.08 -13.64
C GLY A 218 29.15 -19.78 -12.31
N ILE A 219 29.07 -21.12 -12.28
CA ILE A 219 28.87 -21.90 -11.07
C ILE A 219 30.13 -21.81 -10.16
N MET A 220 31.32 -21.82 -10.74
CA MET A 220 32.57 -21.70 -9.96
C MET A 220 32.79 -20.30 -9.37
N GLN A 221 32.20 -19.28 -9.98
CA GLN A 221 32.33 -17.89 -9.50
C GLN A 221 31.22 -17.46 -8.54
N ASN A 222 30.11 -18.20 -8.45
CA ASN A 222 28.98 -17.84 -7.61
C ASN A 222 28.51 -19.06 -6.78
N PRO A 223 28.98 -19.19 -5.52
CA PRO A 223 28.53 -20.26 -4.61
C PRO A 223 27.01 -20.33 -4.41
N ARG A 224 26.31 -19.22 -4.67
CA ARG A 224 24.87 -19.10 -4.63
C ARG A 224 24.17 -19.98 -5.67
N ALA A 225 24.76 -20.16 -6.84
CA ALA A 225 24.20 -21.00 -7.90
C ALA A 225 24.18 -22.49 -7.52
N VAL A 226 25.19 -22.95 -6.77
CA VAL A 226 25.30 -24.36 -6.32
C VAL A 226 24.26 -24.68 -5.23
N LEU A 227 24.02 -23.74 -4.29
CA LEU A 227 23.05 -23.94 -3.19
C LEU A 227 21.58 -23.93 -3.66
N LEU A 228 21.30 -23.36 -4.84
CA LEU A 228 19.96 -23.29 -5.42
C LEU A 228 19.54 -24.56 -6.18
N HIS A 229 20.46 -25.50 -6.42
CA HIS A 229 20.20 -26.69 -7.26
C HIS A 229 19.74 -27.93 -6.50
N GLU A 230 20.01 -28.03 -5.20
CA GLU A 230 19.59 -29.18 -4.41
C GLU A 230 18.35 -28.89 -3.57
N PRO A 231 17.29 -29.70 -3.67
CA PRO A 231 16.14 -29.59 -2.79
C PRO A 231 16.57 -29.82 -1.33
N PHE A 232 16.08 -28.99 -0.42
CA PHE A 232 16.32 -29.17 1.02
C PHE A 232 15.01 -29.14 1.79
N VAL A 233 15.00 -29.81 2.94
CA VAL A 233 13.84 -29.87 3.82
C VAL A 233 13.91 -28.77 4.87
N VAL A 234 12.80 -28.10 5.09
CA VAL A 234 12.57 -27.16 6.20
C VAL A 234 11.66 -27.85 7.21
N ASP A 235 12.21 -28.14 8.39
CA ASP A 235 11.45 -28.78 9.46
C ASP A 235 10.57 -27.80 10.19
N CYS A 236 9.27 -28.05 10.14
CA CYS A 236 8.26 -27.24 10.80
C CYS A 236 7.43 -28.05 11.79
N ASN A 237 6.48 -28.86 11.34
CA ASN A 237 5.60 -29.70 12.17
C ASN A 237 5.00 -28.94 13.37
N VAL A 238 4.56 -27.71 13.13
CA VAL A 238 4.06 -26.80 14.17
C VAL A 238 2.64 -26.34 13.86
N ARG A 239 1.91 -25.96 14.90
CA ARG A 239 0.59 -25.37 14.78
C ARG A 239 0.61 -23.95 15.35
N GLY A 240 -0.01 -23.01 14.62
CA GLY A 240 -0.15 -21.64 15.09
C GLY A 240 1.15 -20.85 15.15
N SER A 241 2.20 -21.26 14.42
CA SER A 241 3.45 -20.51 14.37
C SER A 241 3.27 -19.17 13.67
N HIS A 242 3.67 -18.11 14.33
CA HIS A 242 3.66 -16.75 13.81
C HIS A 242 4.96 -16.00 14.14
N ASP A 243 5.83 -16.61 14.94
CA ASP A 243 7.12 -16.01 15.34
C ASP A 243 8.22 -16.29 14.32
N THR A 244 8.13 -17.40 13.59
CA THR A 244 9.11 -17.81 12.58
C THR A 244 8.52 -17.70 11.17
N PRO A 245 9.19 -17.01 10.26
CA PRO A 245 8.66 -16.77 8.91
C PRO A 245 8.52 -18.05 8.08
N GLU A 246 9.50 -18.99 8.21
CA GLU A 246 9.60 -20.20 7.40
C GLU A 246 8.51 -21.23 7.71
N CYS A 247 7.98 -21.22 8.95
CA CYS A 247 6.95 -22.13 9.43
C CYS A 247 5.61 -21.44 9.66
N SER A 248 5.42 -20.23 9.15
CA SER A 248 4.19 -19.49 9.30
C SER A 248 3.05 -20.09 8.48
N ALA A 249 1.81 -20.01 9.00
CA ALA A 249 0.61 -20.39 8.26
C ALA A 249 0.46 -19.59 6.95
N ALA A 250 0.84 -18.30 6.93
CA ALA A 250 0.83 -17.48 5.72
C ALA A 250 1.71 -18.09 4.63
N GLY A 251 2.96 -18.42 4.94
CA GLY A 251 3.85 -19.08 4.00
C GLY A 251 3.35 -20.45 3.53
N TYR A 252 2.70 -21.21 4.41
CA TYR A 252 2.09 -22.47 4.04
C TYR A 252 1.00 -22.31 2.97
N TYR A 253 0.05 -21.39 3.19
CA TYR A 253 -1.01 -21.12 2.22
C TYR A 253 -0.47 -20.50 0.92
N ASP A 254 0.51 -19.65 0.99
CA ASP A 254 1.12 -19.03 -0.19
C ASP A 254 1.80 -20.08 -1.08
N ARG A 255 2.59 -20.99 -0.47
CA ARG A 255 3.20 -22.11 -1.20
C ARG A 255 2.17 -23.09 -1.76
N LEU A 256 1.07 -23.33 -1.04
CA LEU A 256 -0.01 -24.23 -1.47
C LEU A 256 -0.80 -23.67 -2.65
N LEU A 257 -1.13 -22.37 -2.62
CA LEU A 257 -2.01 -21.74 -3.60
C LEU A 257 -1.27 -21.29 -4.86
N PHE A 258 -0.06 -20.76 -4.70
CA PHE A 258 0.69 -20.15 -5.80
C PHE A 258 1.90 -20.99 -6.22
N GLY A 259 2.42 -21.84 -5.34
CA GLY A 259 3.70 -22.52 -5.56
C GLY A 259 4.91 -21.61 -5.24
N GLN A 260 6.04 -22.23 -4.94
CA GLN A 260 7.23 -21.50 -4.48
C GLN A 260 7.81 -20.55 -5.54
N ASN A 261 7.66 -20.85 -6.82
CA ASN A 261 8.20 -20.03 -7.91
C ASN A 261 7.43 -18.73 -8.11
N HIS A 262 6.20 -18.63 -7.61
CA HIS A 262 5.30 -17.50 -7.80
C HIS A 262 5.24 -16.55 -6.59
N LEU A 263 6.11 -16.75 -5.60
CA LEU A 263 6.19 -15.91 -4.40
C LEU A 263 7.24 -14.82 -4.56
N GLY A 264 7.10 -13.76 -3.76
CA GLY A 264 8.07 -12.66 -3.73
C GLY A 264 9.46 -13.14 -3.34
N GLN A 265 10.47 -12.73 -4.12
CA GLN A 265 11.87 -13.13 -3.89
C GLN A 265 12.55 -12.27 -2.82
N TRP A 266 12.03 -11.06 -2.60
CA TRP A 266 12.62 -10.06 -1.73
C TRP A 266 11.91 -10.03 -0.39
N MET A 267 12.59 -10.45 0.65
CA MET A 267 12.08 -10.45 2.02
C MET A 267 13.04 -9.71 2.94
N SER A 268 12.55 -8.67 3.60
CA SER A 268 13.31 -7.95 4.63
C SER A 268 13.81 -8.86 5.75
N THR A 269 13.11 -9.96 6.06
CA THR A 269 13.54 -10.99 7.01
C THR A 269 14.88 -11.63 6.65
N ARG A 270 15.27 -11.68 5.38
CA ARG A 270 16.57 -12.23 4.98
C ARG A 270 17.75 -11.39 5.46
N LEU A 271 17.57 -10.09 5.56
CA LEU A 271 18.65 -9.19 5.98
C LEU A 271 19.10 -9.48 7.42
N ASP A 272 18.16 -9.74 8.32
CA ASP A 272 18.48 -9.95 9.73
C ASP A 272 19.06 -11.33 10.05
N VAL A 273 18.52 -12.37 9.43
CA VAL A 273 18.85 -13.76 9.78
C VAL A 273 19.91 -14.33 8.85
N CYS A 274 19.92 -13.92 7.60
CA CYS A 274 20.72 -14.52 6.53
C CYS A 274 22.02 -13.75 6.23
N SER A 275 22.24 -12.60 6.87
CA SER A 275 23.46 -11.80 6.69
C SER A 275 24.27 -11.69 7.99
N THR A 276 25.55 -11.30 7.88
CA THR A 276 26.39 -10.98 9.02
C THR A 276 26.18 -9.56 9.54
N CYS A 277 25.34 -8.79 8.88
CA CYS A 277 25.06 -7.41 9.24
C CYS A 277 24.29 -7.33 10.55
N SER A 278 24.60 -6.34 11.38
CA SER A 278 23.77 -6.03 12.54
C SER A 278 22.38 -5.60 12.09
N PRO A 279 21.31 -5.99 12.81
CA PRO A 279 19.97 -5.47 12.56
C PRO A 279 19.99 -3.95 12.44
N GLY A 280 19.54 -3.44 11.30
CA GLY A 280 19.55 -2.01 11.05
C GLY A 280 20.82 -1.41 10.45
N ALA A 281 21.83 -2.21 10.10
CA ALA A 281 22.95 -1.71 9.32
C ALA A 281 22.61 -1.69 7.82
N PRO A 282 22.92 -0.61 7.09
CA PRO A 282 22.75 -0.58 5.65
C PRO A 282 23.74 -1.54 4.98
N ASP A 283 23.23 -2.66 4.47
CA ASP A 283 24.03 -3.78 3.93
C ASP A 283 24.91 -3.39 2.75
N ARG A 284 24.63 -2.27 2.09
CA ARG A 284 25.30 -1.92 0.83
C ARG A 284 26.53 -1.09 0.97
N TYR A 285 26.65 -0.40 2.09
CA TYR A 285 27.76 0.54 2.31
C TYR A 285 28.83 -0.02 3.24
N ARG A 286 28.69 -1.28 3.66
CA ARG A 286 29.67 -1.95 4.51
C ARG A 286 30.26 -3.14 3.78
N PRO A 287 31.54 -3.10 3.43
CA PRO A 287 32.24 -4.23 2.78
C PRO A 287 32.35 -5.48 3.67
N ASP A 288 32.03 -5.34 4.96
CA ASP A 288 32.02 -6.42 5.96
C ASP A 288 30.66 -7.15 6.07
N CYS A 289 29.62 -6.66 5.41
CA CYS A 289 28.32 -7.32 5.38
C CYS A 289 28.29 -8.43 4.32
N GLN A 290 28.34 -9.67 4.75
CA GLN A 290 28.26 -10.83 3.87
C GLN A 290 27.03 -11.69 4.18
N TYR A 291 26.41 -12.26 3.16
CA TYR A 291 25.42 -13.31 3.37
C TYR A 291 26.08 -14.55 3.97
N LYS A 292 25.44 -15.13 4.99
CA LYS A 292 25.88 -16.36 5.65
C LYS A 292 25.57 -17.58 4.78
N TYR A 293 26.26 -17.72 3.64
CA TYR A 293 26.01 -18.83 2.72
C TYR A 293 26.26 -20.20 3.34
N GLU A 294 27.25 -20.31 4.20
CA GLU A 294 27.66 -21.58 4.79
C GLU A 294 27.07 -21.84 6.18
N THR A 295 26.80 -20.79 6.94
CA THR A 295 26.39 -20.87 8.35
C THR A 295 24.94 -20.44 8.62
N GLY A 296 24.28 -19.81 7.65
CA GLY A 296 22.90 -19.37 7.76
C GLY A 296 21.88 -20.50 7.55
N PRO A 297 20.63 -20.32 7.99
CA PRO A 297 19.58 -21.30 7.74
C PRO A 297 19.36 -21.52 6.23
N LYS A 298 19.19 -22.77 5.81
CA LYS A 298 18.97 -23.11 4.38
C LYS A 298 17.76 -22.41 3.76
N TRP A 299 16.71 -22.12 4.53
CA TRP A 299 15.53 -21.42 4.07
C TRP A 299 15.79 -19.98 3.59
N CYS A 300 16.94 -19.39 3.94
CA CYS A 300 17.37 -18.09 3.41
C CYS A 300 17.43 -18.03 1.88
N PHE A 301 17.55 -19.19 1.25
CA PHE A 301 17.63 -19.31 -0.22
C PHE A 301 16.33 -19.78 -0.86
N ALA A 302 15.24 -19.92 -0.10
CA ALA A 302 13.94 -20.32 -0.59
C ALA A 302 12.92 -19.18 -0.55
N ASN A 303 11.92 -19.24 -1.40
CA ASN A 303 10.75 -18.38 -1.29
C ASN A 303 9.78 -18.99 -0.26
N ILE A 304 9.82 -18.48 0.96
CA ILE A 304 9.12 -19.06 2.10
C ILE A 304 7.67 -18.56 2.24
N TYR A 305 7.41 -17.31 1.90
CA TYR A 305 6.09 -16.66 1.89
C TYR A 305 6.09 -15.48 0.91
N ASP A 306 4.92 -14.91 0.64
CA ASP A 306 4.80 -13.63 -0.05
C ASP A 306 4.38 -12.54 0.94
N PRO A 307 5.06 -11.37 0.98
CA PRO A 307 4.67 -10.25 1.85
C PRO A 307 3.22 -9.77 1.61
N GLU A 308 2.71 -9.94 0.40
CA GLU A 308 1.34 -9.66 0.00
C GLU A 308 0.50 -10.92 -0.22
N GLY A 309 0.84 -12.03 0.45
CA GLY A 309 0.25 -13.35 0.28
C GLY A 309 -1.25 -13.45 0.60
N ALA A 310 -1.81 -14.61 0.30
CA ALA A 310 -3.25 -14.85 0.35
C ALA A 310 -3.82 -14.67 1.75
N LEU A 311 -3.22 -15.35 2.75
CA LEU A 311 -3.74 -15.30 4.12
C LEU A 311 -3.66 -13.88 4.70
N ALA A 312 -2.54 -13.19 4.50
CA ALA A 312 -2.34 -11.81 4.97
C ALA A 312 -3.23 -10.79 4.22
N THR A 313 -3.81 -11.15 3.09
CA THR A 313 -4.75 -10.31 2.34
C THR A 313 -6.16 -10.31 2.94
N ILE A 314 -6.57 -11.38 3.63
CA ILE A 314 -7.91 -11.51 4.22
C ILE A 314 -8.25 -10.36 5.20
N PRO A 315 -7.44 -10.02 6.21
CA PRO A 315 -7.76 -8.98 7.17
C PRO A 315 -7.69 -7.55 6.60
N THR A 316 -7.15 -7.35 5.41
CA THR A 316 -7.10 -6.03 4.75
C THR A 316 -8.48 -5.48 4.42
N VAL A 317 -9.49 -6.37 4.30
CA VAL A 317 -10.90 -5.99 4.17
C VAL A 317 -11.33 -5.12 5.35
N MET A 318 -10.95 -5.49 6.57
CA MET A 318 -11.26 -4.69 7.77
C MET A 318 -10.53 -3.34 7.76
N SER A 319 -9.27 -3.28 7.28
CA SER A 319 -8.55 -2.01 7.15
C SER A 319 -9.25 -1.04 6.19
N ALA A 320 -9.71 -1.54 5.04
CA ALA A 320 -10.47 -0.74 4.08
C ALA A 320 -11.87 -0.38 4.62
N TRP A 321 -12.53 -1.30 5.34
CA TRP A 321 -13.82 -1.05 5.99
C TRP A 321 -13.73 0.06 7.03
N LEU A 322 -12.69 0.10 7.86
CA LEU A 322 -12.45 1.19 8.80
C LEU A 322 -12.36 2.54 8.07
N GLY A 323 -11.63 2.61 6.97
CA GLY A 323 -11.62 3.80 6.11
C GLY A 323 -12.99 4.18 5.58
N THR A 324 -13.80 3.19 5.16
CA THR A 324 -15.18 3.40 4.71
C THR A 324 -16.05 4.03 5.80
N HIS A 325 -15.87 3.59 7.05
CA HIS A 325 -16.57 4.18 8.20
C HIS A 325 -16.24 5.68 8.37
N TYR A 326 -14.95 6.06 8.29
CA TYR A 326 -14.56 7.48 8.35
C TYR A 326 -15.23 8.31 7.22
N GLY A 327 -15.25 7.79 6.00
CA GLY A 327 -15.93 8.47 4.89
C GLY A 327 -17.45 8.59 5.06
N ARG A 328 -18.08 7.65 5.74
CA ARG A 328 -19.53 7.69 6.03
C ARG A 328 -19.87 8.72 7.09
N VAL A 329 -19.08 8.86 8.12
CA VAL A 329 -19.27 9.86 9.18
C VAL A 329 -19.41 11.26 8.60
N LEU A 330 -18.65 11.60 7.57
CA LEU A 330 -18.75 12.90 6.88
C LEU A 330 -20.14 13.18 6.24
N LYS A 331 -20.90 12.13 5.96
CA LYS A 331 -22.18 12.21 5.22
C LYS A 331 -23.36 11.66 6.01
N TYR A 332 -23.12 11.21 7.21
CA TYR A 332 -24.14 10.54 8.02
C TYR A 332 -25.29 11.48 8.34
N ASP A 333 -24.97 12.66 8.82
CA ASP A 333 -25.95 13.68 9.17
C ASP A 333 -25.42 15.06 8.76
N GLN A 334 -26.23 15.80 7.99
CA GLN A 334 -25.88 17.19 7.62
C GLN A 334 -25.84 18.13 8.83
N SER A 335 -26.46 17.72 9.95
CA SER A 335 -26.42 18.49 11.21
C SER A 335 -25.08 18.36 11.97
N TRP A 336 -24.23 17.38 11.62
CA TRP A 336 -22.93 17.22 12.28
C TRP A 336 -21.99 18.36 11.93
N THR A 337 -21.57 19.08 12.97
CA THR A 337 -20.56 20.14 12.85
C THR A 337 -19.18 19.53 12.57
N SER A 338 -18.28 20.34 12.02
CA SER A 338 -16.88 19.93 11.84
C SER A 338 -16.25 19.46 13.14
N THR A 339 -16.55 20.12 14.25
CA THR A 339 -16.07 19.77 15.59
C THR A 339 -16.55 18.38 16.03
N THR A 340 -17.82 18.04 15.76
CA THR A 340 -18.39 16.71 16.07
C THR A 340 -17.68 15.61 15.28
N ILE A 341 -17.42 15.83 13.99
CA ILE A 341 -16.68 14.90 13.13
C ILE A 341 -15.26 14.69 13.65
N ILE A 342 -14.54 15.77 13.95
CA ILE A 342 -13.18 15.72 14.49
C ILE A 342 -13.14 14.94 15.81
N LYS A 343 -14.06 15.22 16.74
CA LYS A 343 -14.15 14.48 18.00
C LYS A 343 -14.39 12.98 17.78
N HIS A 344 -15.35 12.63 16.92
CA HIS A 344 -15.65 11.23 16.61
C HIS A 344 -14.44 10.50 16.02
N TRP A 345 -13.79 11.07 15.02
CA TRP A 345 -12.62 10.51 14.39
C TRP A 345 -11.41 10.43 15.33
N SER A 346 -11.18 11.46 16.17
CA SER A 346 -10.10 11.45 17.15
C SER A 346 -10.27 10.34 18.17
N VAL A 347 -11.47 10.20 18.74
CA VAL A 347 -11.76 9.13 19.72
C VAL A 347 -11.57 7.76 19.07
N LEU A 348 -12.12 7.55 17.89
CA LEU A 348 -11.98 6.28 17.19
C LEU A 348 -10.51 5.97 16.85
N SER A 349 -9.73 6.95 16.40
CA SER A 349 -8.30 6.78 16.11
C SER A 349 -7.51 6.38 17.35
N ILE A 350 -7.74 7.05 18.48
CA ILE A 350 -7.06 6.76 19.75
C ILE A 350 -7.44 5.34 20.22
N VAL A 351 -8.72 4.99 20.18
CA VAL A 351 -9.20 3.64 20.57
C VAL A 351 -8.56 2.56 19.70
N LEU A 352 -8.54 2.75 18.37
CA LEU A 352 -7.94 1.78 17.47
C LEU A 352 -6.44 1.60 17.71
N MET A 353 -5.69 2.70 17.91
CA MET A 353 -4.26 2.63 18.24
C MET A 353 -4.03 1.95 19.59
N ALA A 354 -4.82 2.27 20.62
CA ALA A 354 -4.73 1.66 21.93
C ALA A 354 -5.03 0.15 21.87
N VAL A 355 -6.10 -0.25 21.19
CA VAL A 355 -6.45 -1.67 20.97
C VAL A 355 -5.32 -2.39 20.23
N GLY A 356 -4.79 -1.81 19.15
CA GLY A 356 -3.66 -2.38 18.43
C GLY A 356 -2.41 -2.54 19.32
N ALA A 357 -2.09 -1.56 20.14
CA ALA A 357 -0.98 -1.62 21.09
C ALA A 357 -1.21 -2.71 22.17
N VAL A 358 -2.39 -2.77 22.77
CA VAL A 358 -2.71 -3.81 23.75
C VAL A 358 -2.57 -5.21 23.15
N ILE A 359 -3.11 -5.45 21.96
CA ILE A 359 -2.98 -6.76 21.29
C ILE A 359 -1.51 -7.07 21.00
N HIS A 360 -0.70 -6.09 20.62
CA HIS A 360 0.74 -6.24 20.37
C HIS A 360 1.50 -6.80 21.57
N PHE A 361 1.23 -6.26 22.75
CA PHE A 361 1.94 -6.65 23.97
C PHE A 361 1.36 -7.90 24.64
N THR A 362 0.12 -8.30 24.31
CA THR A 362 -0.56 -9.39 25.03
C THR A 362 -0.72 -10.66 24.21
N PHE A 363 -0.96 -10.55 22.89
CA PHE A 363 -1.43 -11.71 22.13
C PHE A 363 -0.71 -11.90 20.78
N PHE A 364 -0.66 -10.86 19.94
CA PHE A 364 -0.16 -10.97 18.57
C PHE A 364 0.66 -9.74 18.21
N LYS A 365 1.97 -9.91 18.12
CA LYS A 365 2.91 -8.81 17.79
C LYS A 365 2.52 -8.14 16.47
N MET A 366 2.77 -6.85 16.37
CA MET A 366 2.60 -6.12 15.11
C MET A 366 3.53 -6.73 14.06
N ASN A 367 2.94 -7.21 12.99
CA ASN A 367 3.64 -7.86 11.89
C ASN A 367 2.93 -7.52 10.58
N LYS A 368 3.64 -6.80 9.70
CA LYS A 368 3.12 -6.40 8.38
C LYS A 368 2.96 -7.60 7.46
N GLN A 369 3.88 -8.54 7.50
CA GLN A 369 3.91 -9.69 6.60
C GLN A 369 2.70 -10.61 6.83
N LEU A 370 2.29 -10.76 8.09
CA LEU A 370 1.10 -11.52 8.49
C LEU A 370 -0.17 -10.67 8.50
N TRP A 371 -0.04 -9.35 8.37
CA TRP A 371 -1.15 -8.40 8.58
C TRP A 371 -1.87 -8.64 9.90
N SER A 372 -1.08 -8.75 10.98
CA SER A 372 -1.59 -9.09 12.31
C SER A 372 -2.70 -8.14 12.76
N THR A 373 -3.59 -8.62 13.62
CA THR A 373 -4.73 -7.82 14.12
C THR A 373 -4.26 -6.58 14.89
N SER A 374 -3.14 -6.68 15.62
CA SER A 374 -2.49 -5.53 16.28
C SER A 374 -2.04 -4.48 15.27
N TYR A 375 -1.37 -4.91 14.21
CA TYR A 375 -0.92 -4.07 13.12
C TYR A 375 -2.10 -3.39 12.40
N LEU A 376 -3.14 -4.16 12.07
CA LEU A 376 -4.35 -3.68 11.41
C LEU A 376 -4.98 -2.51 12.16
N PHE A 377 -5.27 -2.67 13.46
CA PHE A 377 -5.94 -1.65 14.24
C PHE A 377 -5.05 -0.44 14.50
N PHE A 378 -3.78 -0.66 14.83
CA PHE A 378 -2.85 0.45 15.06
C PHE A 378 -2.68 1.31 13.80
N MET A 379 -2.49 0.69 12.64
CA MET A 379 -2.30 1.40 11.37
C MET A 379 -3.57 2.12 10.90
N ALA A 380 -4.74 1.52 11.09
CA ALA A 380 -6.00 2.20 10.76
C ALA A 380 -6.24 3.42 11.68
N GLY A 381 -5.92 3.29 12.97
CA GLY A 381 -5.98 4.39 13.92
C GLY A 381 -5.02 5.53 13.57
N SER A 382 -3.78 5.20 13.21
CA SER A 382 -2.77 6.20 12.81
C SER A 382 -3.16 6.97 11.54
N CYS A 383 -3.69 6.27 10.52
CA CYS A 383 -4.19 6.90 9.30
C CYS A 383 -5.41 7.78 9.61
N GLY A 384 -6.33 7.30 10.45
CA GLY A 384 -7.48 8.06 10.92
C GLY A 384 -7.08 9.35 11.65
N ALA A 385 -6.06 9.28 12.51
CA ALA A 385 -5.51 10.45 13.21
C ALA A 385 -4.91 11.47 12.22
N CYS A 386 -4.11 11.00 11.25
CA CYS A 386 -3.56 11.86 10.20
C CYS A 386 -4.67 12.52 9.36
N LEU A 387 -5.68 11.76 8.94
CA LEU A 387 -6.82 12.29 8.20
C LEU A 387 -7.59 13.32 9.03
N THR A 388 -7.79 13.06 10.32
CA THR A 388 -8.47 13.99 11.24
C THR A 388 -7.72 15.31 11.36
N LEU A 389 -6.40 15.24 11.53
CA LEU A 389 -5.53 16.44 11.61
C LEU A 389 -5.64 17.27 10.32
N VAL A 390 -5.44 16.63 9.16
CA VAL A 390 -5.47 17.31 7.87
C VAL A 390 -6.86 17.86 7.57
N TYR A 391 -7.93 17.13 7.93
CA TYR A 391 -9.30 17.61 7.81
C TYR A 391 -9.54 18.87 8.66
N GLY A 392 -9.08 18.86 9.91
CA GLY A 392 -9.17 20.02 10.81
C GLY A 392 -8.43 21.25 10.29
N LEU A 393 -7.31 21.05 9.61
CA LEU A 393 -6.51 22.13 9.02
C LEU A 393 -7.11 22.71 7.74
N ILE A 394 -7.76 21.90 6.90
CA ILE A 394 -8.11 22.29 5.53
C ILE A 394 -9.63 22.36 5.32
N ASP A 395 -10.35 21.26 5.58
CA ASP A 395 -11.75 21.14 5.18
C ASP A 395 -12.73 21.65 6.24
N ALA A 396 -12.44 21.45 7.52
CA ALA A 396 -13.31 21.89 8.61
C ALA A 396 -13.56 23.41 8.62
N PRO A 397 -12.53 24.26 8.51
CA PRO A 397 -12.74 25.72 8.43
C PRO A 397 -13.49 26.17 7.19
N ALA A 398 -13.35 25.43 6.07
CA ALA A 398 -14.04 25.77 4.83
C ALA A 398 -15.54 25.39 4.86
N LYS A 399 -15.92 24.38 5.64
CA LYS A 399 -17.31 23.96 5.83
C LYS A 399 -18.13 25.01 6.57
N GLU A 400 -17.50 25.81 7.43
CA GLU A 400 -18.15 26.88 8.20
C GLU A 400 -18.41 28.16 7.37
N GLY A 401 -17.98 28.19 6.12
CA GLY A 401 -18.23 29.26 5.15
C GLY A 401 -16.95 29.99 4.69
N GLU A 402 -16.90 30.34 3.39
CA GLU A 402 -15.71 30.98 2.79
C GLU A 402 -15.33 32.33 3.41
N ARG A 403 -16.33 33.11 3.86
CA ARG A 403 -16.10 34.42 4.48
C ARG A 403 -15.45 34.34 5.86
N SER A 404 -15.65 33.22 6.56
CA SER A 404 -15.10 32.97 7.91
C SER A 404 -13.82 32.12 7.92
N THR A 405 -13.35 31.66 6.76
CA THR A 405 -12.14 30.80 6.70
C THR A 405 -10.91 31.55 7.20
N PRO A 406 -10.28 31.11 8.28
CA PRO A 406 -9.12 31.78 8.87
C PRO A 406 -7.93 31.86 7.90
N GLN A 407 -7.12 32.89 8.02
CA GLN A 407 -5.93 33.09 7.17
C GLN A 407 -4.94 31.91 7.27
N TRP A 408 -4.76 31.34 8.47
CA TRP A 408 -3.89 30.18 8.68
C TRP A 408 -4.34 28.96 7.85
N SER A 409 -5.67 28.71 7.73
CA SER A 409 -6.19 27.60 6.92
C SER A 409 -5.91 27.82 5.42
N LYS A 410 -6.03 29.05 4.94
CA LYS A 410 -5.67 29.41 3.57
C LYS A 410 -4.17 29.19 3.30
N THR A 411 -3.34 29.51 4.29
CA THR A 411 -1.89 29.26 4.23
C THR A 411 -1.58 27.77 4.21
N MET A 412 -2.21 26.97 5.10
CA MET A 412 -2.05 25.52 5.12
C MET A 412 -2.46 24.86 3.79
N LYS A 413 -3.55 25.30 3.18
CA LYS A 413 -3.95 24.84 1.83
C LYS A 413 -2.87 25.09 0.79
N LYS A 414 -2.18 26.23 0.83
CA LYS A 414 -1.08 26.53 -0.10
C LYS A 414 0.15 25.66 0.17
N ILE A 415 0.51 25.49 1.44
CA ILE A 415 1.66 24.67 1.85
C ILE A 415 1.45 23.20 1.46
N LEU A 416 0.25 22.68 1.67
CA LEU A 416 -0.10 21.29 1.39
C LEU A 416 -0.56 21.03 -0.06
N ALA A 417 -0.63 22.05 -0.90
CA ALA A 417 -1.03 21.93 -2.30
C ALA A 417 -0.18 20.96 -3.11
N PRO A 418 1.17 20.89 -2.98
CA PRO A 418 1.96 19.87 -3.67
C PRO A 418 1.52 18.45 -3.33
N MET A 419 1.26 18.16 -2.05
CA MET A 419 0.74 16.85 -1.62
C MET A 419 -0.65 16.58 -2.18
N GLN A 420 -1.51 17.58 -2.25
CA GLN A 420 -2.82 17.45 -2.89
C GLN A 420 -2.67 17.05 -4.37
N TYR A 421 -1.78 17.66 -5.13
CA TYR A 421 -1.56 17.35 -6.55
C TYR A 421 -1.07 15.92 -6.74
N MET A 422 -0.12 15.49 -5.93
CA MET A 422 0.38 14.11 -5.92
C MET A 422 -0.72 13.12 -5.58
N GLY A 423 -1.54 13.40 -4.57
CA GLY A 423 -2.64 12.53 -4.14
C GLY A 423 -3.78 12.38 -5.18
N MET A 424 -3.96 13.39 -6.04
CA MET A 424 -4.95 13.33 -7.13
C MET A 424 -4.59 12.31 -8.21
N ASN A 425 -3.29 12.05 -8.42
CA ASN A 425 -2.73 11.13 -9.40
C ASN A 425 -1.78 10.09 -8.75
N ALA A 426 -2.06 9.65 -7.52
CA ALA A 426 -1.18 8.76 -6.77
C ALA A 426 -0.85 7.46 -7.52
N ILE A 427 -1.80 6.88 -8.28
CA ILE A 427 -1.57 5.68 -9.07
C ILE A 427 -0.59 5.94 -10.23
N LEU A 428 -0.64 7.14 -10.84
CA LEU A 428 0.31 7.52 -11.88
C LEU A 428 1.74 7.62 -11.33
N ILE A 429 1.90 8.19 -10.13
CA ILE A 429 3.21 8.26 -9.47
C ILE A 429 3.69 6.85 -9.12
N PHE A 430 2.81 6.00 -8.56
CA PHE A 430 3.15 4.61 -8.25
C PHE A 430 3.62 3.85 -9.49
N PHE A 431 2.89 3.99 -10.60
CA PHE A 431 3.28 3.39 -11.88
C PHE A 431 4.61 3.93 -12.38
N TRP A 432 4.78 5.24 -12.37
CA TRP A 432 5.98 5.88 -12.87
C TRP A 432 7.21 5.55 -12.01
N HIS A 433 7.06 5.56 -10.69
CA HIS A 433 8.12 5.17 -9.78
C HIS A 433 8.58 3.73 -10.02
N GLY A 434 7.64 2.78 -10.10
CA GLY A 434 7.97 1.36 -10.34
C GLY A 434 8.47 1.04 -11.76
N THR A 435 8.11 1.84 -12.78
CA THR A 435 8.59 1.63 -14.16
C THR A 435 9.83 2.43 -14.49
N ALA A 436 10.05 3.58 -13.87
CA ALA A 436 11.21 4.43 -14.15
C ALA A 436 12.53 3.75 -13.77
N GLU A 437 12.53 2.96 -12.70
CA GLU A 437 13.69 2.13 -12.35
C GLU A 437 14.01 1.14 -13.46
N SER A 438 13.01 0.44 -13.99
CA SER A 438 13.18 -0.51 -15.09
C SER A 438 13.58 0.18 -16.42
N MET A 439 13.07 1.38 -16.68
CA MET A 439 13.40 2.14 -17.90
C MET A 439 14.77 2.83 -17.82
N LEU A 440 15.18 3.27 -16.64
CA LEU A 440 16.51 3.84 -16.43
C LEU A 440 17.60 2.78 -16.52
N ASP A 441 17.30 1.54 -16.14
CA ASP A 441 18.16 0.37 -16.39
C ASP A 441 18.35 0.11 -17.90
N LEU A 442 17.31 0.36 -18.72
CA LEU A 442 17.38 0.25 -20.18
C LEU A 442 18.31 1.28 -20.84
N VAL A 443 18.41 2.46 -20.25
CA VAL A 443 19.22 3.58 -20.81
C VAL A 443 20.67 3.53 -20.30
N GLY A 444 21.04 2.49 -19.51
CA GLY A 444 22.39 2.33 -18.95
C GLY A 444 22.68 3.22 -17.75
N SER A 445 21.67 3.89 -17.22
CA SER A 445 21.72 4.58 -15.93
C SER A 445 21.10 3.66 -14.87
N GLN A 446 21.87 2.68 -14.43
CA GLN A 446 21.40 1.84 -13.31
C GLN A 446 21.33 2.73 -12.06
N THR A 447 20.10 3.04 -11.63
CA THR A 447 19.88 3.41 -10.25
C THR A 447 20.34 2.25 -9.38
N PRO A 448 21.01 2.48 -8.25
CA PRO A 448 21.38 1.40 -7.38
C PRO A 448 20.11 0.70 -6.93
N GLN A 449 19.85 -0.49 -7.46
CA GLN A 449 18.81 -1.35 -6.94
C GLN A 449 19.15 -1.67 -5.50
N ILE A 450 18.50 -0.97 -4.60
CA ILE A 450 18.54 -1.19 -3.18
C ILE A 450 17.71 -2.45 -2.87
N GLY A 451 18.21 -3.62 -3.24
CA GLY A 451 17.63 -4.94 -3.08
C GLY A 451 18.50 -5.98 -3.73
N GLY A 452 19.57 -6.35 -3.05
CA GLY A 452 20.32 -7.60 -3.11
C GLY A 452 20.49 -8.27 -4.48
N GLY A 453 21.35 -7.81 -5.29
CA GLY A 453 22.01 -8.58 -6.32
C GLY A 453 23.44 -8.09 -6.42
N TYR A 454 24.41 -8.90 -6.03
CA TYR A 454 25.77 -8.67 -6.42
C TYR A 454 25.84 -8.64 -7.94
N LYS A 455 26.07 -7.47 -8.52
CA LYS A 455 26.75 -7.37 -9.81
C LYS A 455 28.11 -6.80 -9.49
N GLU A 456 29.11 -7.64 -9.65
CA GLU A 456 30.50 -7.24 -9.86
C GLU A 456 30.53 -6.19 -10.97
N GLU A 457 31.21 -5.10 -10.68
CA GLU A 457 31.81 -4.13 -11.57
C GLU A 457 31.15 -3.94 -12.96
N THR A 458 30.13 -3.08 -13.02
CA THR A 458 29.81 -2.40 -14.28
C THR A 458 29.79 -0.90 -14.03
N PRO A 459 30.62 -0.13 -14.76
CA PRO A 459 30.67 1.33 -14.62
C PRO A 459 29.42 1.93 -15.29
N GLY A 460 28.64 2.69 -14.52
CA GLY A 460 27.54 3.44 -15.12
C GLY A 460 26.39 3.84 -14.22
N TYR A 461 26.60 4.06 -12.94
CA TYR A 461 25.53 4.52 -12.05
C TYR A 461 25.40 6.04 -12.05
N LEU A 462 24.17 6.57 -12.28
CA LEU A 462 23.91 7.99 -12.08
C LEU A 462 24.05 8.37 -10.59
N PHE A 463 23.81 7.42 -9.67
CA PHE A 463 23.80 7.60 -8.21
C PHE A 463 24.33 6.39 -7.40
N GLY A 464 25.02 5.43 -8.00
CA GLY A 464 25.69 4.32 -7.32
C GLY A 464 27.15 4.61 -6.99
N GLU A 465 27.84 3.68 -6.32
CA GLU A 465 29.29 3.73 -6.02
C GLU A 465 30.20 3.91 -7.26
N GLY A 466 29.63 4.23 -8.39
CA GLY A 466 30.31 4.52 -9.64
C GLY A 466 30.25 5.98 -10.00
N ASP A 467 31.13 6.32 -10.87
CA ASP A 467 31.47 7.61 -11.46
C ASP A 467 30.36 8.38 -12.18
N GLY A 468 29.10 8.32 -11.76
CA GLY A 468 28.00 9.11 -12.33
C GLY A 468 28.30 10.62 -12.25
N TRP A 469 28.05 11.35 -13.34
CA TRP A 469 28.32 12.79 -13.43
C TRP A 469 27.68 13.58 -12.29
N PHE A 470 26.46 13.25 -11.91
CA PHE A 470 25.72 13.96 -10.85
C PHE A 470 26.34 13.67 -9.47
N ASN A 471 26.72 12.44 -9.18
CA ASN A 471 27.41 12.09 -7.94
C ASN A 471 28.75 12.80 -7.82
N ARG A 472 29.57 12.79 -8.90
CA ARG A 472 30.88 13.45 -8.88
C ARG A 472 30.78 14.97 -8.75
N ASN A 473 29.88 15.60 -9.50
CA ASN A 473 29.87 17.05 -9.65
C ASN A 473 28.90 17.78 -8.75
N VAL A 474 27.83 17.13 -8.30
CA VAL A 474 26.78 17.75 -7.50
C VAL A 474 26.76 17.22 -6.06
N LEU A 475 26.92 15.92 -5.87
CA LEU A 475 26.78 15.29 -4.55
C LEU A 475 28.09 14.76 -3.97
N GLY A 476 29.17 14.71 -4.73
CA GLY A 476 30.46 14.13 -4.32
C GLY A 476 31.12 14.79 -3.09
N TRP A 477 30.69 15.99 -2.72
CA TRP A 477 31.12 16.70 -1.52
C TRP A 477 30.25 16.38 -0.29
N MET A 478 29.08 15.72 -0.48
CA MET A 478 28.21 15.23 0.59
C MET A 478 28.52 13.76 0.88
N GLY A 479 28.34 13.33 2.12
CA GLY A 479 28.36 11.89 2.43
C GLY A 479 27.24 11.16 1.66
N PRO A 480 27.41 9.85 1.38
CA PRO A 480 26.47 9.08 0.53
C PRO A 480 25.02 9.08 1.06
N GLU A 481 24.84 9.04 2.36
CA GLU A 481 23.51 9.07 3.00
C GLU A 481 22.80 10.40 2.75
N LEU A 482 23.49 11.53 2.94
CA LEU A 482 22.92 12.85 2.71
C LEU A 482 22.65 13.09 1.22
N ALA A 483 23.55 12.65 0.36
CA ALA A 483 23.41 12.72 -1.09
C ALA A 483 22.13 11.98 -1.56
N GLN A 484 21.89 10.79 -1.04
CA GLN A 484 20.70 10.00 -1.35
C GLN A 484 19.42 10.68 -0.87
N LEU A 485 19.42 11.22 0.36
CA LEU A 485 18.27 11.97 0.88
C LEU A 485 17.95 13.19 0.00
N VAL A 486 18.95 13.97 -0.39
CA VAL A 486 18.77 15.13 -1.28
C VAL A 486 18.21 14.71 -2.63
N TYR A 487 18.72 13.63 -3.22
CA TYR A 487 18.20 13.09 -4.48
C TYR A 487 16.71 12.73 -4.38
N VAL A 488 16.32 12.02 -3.33
CA VAL A 488 14.93 11.61 -3.16
C VAL A 488 14.00 12.80 -2.94
N LEU A 489 14.43 13.79 -2.17
CA LEU A 489 13.65 15.03 -2.01
C LEU A 489 13.48 15.78 -3.33
N LEU A 490 14.50 15.80 -4.19
CA LEU A 490 14.39 16.34 -5.54
C LEU A 490 13.45 15.51 -6.40
N LYS A 491 13.51 14.17 -6.35
CA LYS A 491 12.60 13.26 -7.07
C LYS A 491 11.14 13.50 -6.66
N ILE A 492 10.86 13.60 -5.36
CA ILE A 492 9.51 13.93 -4.84
C ILE A 492 9.05 15.31 -5.32
N SER A 493 9.95 16.30 -5.33
CA SER A 493 9.65 17.65 -5.82
C SER A 493 9.33 17.64 -7.33
N CYS A 494 10.07 16.87 -8.13
CA CYS A 494 9.77 16.68 -9.55
C CYS A 494 8.40 16.03 -9.77
N PHE A 495 8.03 15.00 -8.98
CA PHE A 495 6.69 14.42 -9.03
C PHE A 495 5.62 15.46 -8.68
N ALA A 496 5.83 16.28 -7.64
CA ALA A 496 4.87 17.31 -7.26
C ALA A 496 4.65 18.34 -8.39
N VAL A 497 5.72 18.77 -9.07
CA VAL A 497 5.65 19.68 -10.23
C VAL A 497 4.95 19.02 -11.41
N ALA A 498 5.28 17.77 -11.74
CA ALA A 498 4.64 17.03 -12.81
C ALA A 498 3.12 16.85 -12.55
N MET A 499 2.73 16.54 -11.32
CA MET A 499 1.32 16.39 -10.94
C MET A 499 0.59 17.74 -10.90
N TRP A 500 1.25 18.81 -10.51
CA TRP A 500 0.72 20.16 -10.67
C TRP A 500 0.43 20.48 -12.15
N TYR A 501 1.35 20.15 -13.06
CA TYR A 501 1.13 20.32 -14.49
C TYR A 501 -0.05 19.46 -15.00
N CYS A 502 -0.10 18.18 -14.62
CA CYS A 502 -1.23 17.30 -14.95
C CYS A 502 -2.58 17.89 -14.51
N GLN A 503 -2.63 18.50 -13.33
CA GLN A 503 -3.83 19.20 -12.87
C GLN A 503 -4.18 20.41 -13.74
N ARG A 504 -3.18 21.19 -14.17
CA ARG A 504 -3.40 22.37 -15.03
C ARG A 504 -3.97 22.02 -16.39
N VAL A 505 -3.54 20.89 -16.96
CA VAL A 505 -4.06 20.41 -18.25
C VAL A 505 -5.31 19.53 -18.10
N GLY A 506 -5.81 19.31 -16.86
CA GLY A 506 -6.99 18.50 -16.59
C GLY A 506 -6.78 16.99 -16.74
N TYR A 507 -5.53 16.52 -16.72
CA TYR A 507 -5.20 15.11 -16.85
C TYR A 507 -5.24 14.40 -15.49
N PHE A 508 -6.13 13.41 -15.35
CA PHE A 508 -6.26 12.56 -14.18
C PHE A 508 -6.34 11.11 -14.62
N TRP A 509 -5.36 10.33 -14.22
CA TRP A 509 -5.38 8.90 -14.49
C TRP A 509 -6.36 8.21 -13.53
N LYS A 510 -7.52 7.84 -14.06
CA LYS A 510 -8.59 7.15 -13.34
C LYS A 510 -8.60 5.67 -13.76
N ILE A 511 -8.38 4.79 -12.79
CA ILE A 511 -8.54 3.34 -12.95
C ILE A 511 -9.92 2.92 -12.50
#